data_61b30742e09014715038805090f77b5c
#
_entry.id   61b30742e09014715038805090f77b5c
#
_cell.length_a   1.000
_cell.length_b   1.000
_cell.length_c   1.000
_cell.angle_alpha   90.00
_cell.angle_beta   90.00
_cell.angle_gamma   90.00
#
_symmetry.space_group_name_H-M   'P 1'
#
loop_
_entity.id
_entity.type
_entity.pdbx_description
1 polymer ?
#
loop_
_entity_poly.entity_id
_entity_poly.type
_entity_poly.pdbx_seq_one_letter_code
_entity_poly.pdbx_strand_id
1 'polypeptide(L)'
;MIALLLVAGVRAETPPKHPEISAPVRERLNKLTTEVVPKTTHPSVWPAPIRNFIDEFILSKMQRDGIPHAGLSSDTEFLRRVHLDLTGRLPEPEAIRKFLADTDPAKRDKMIDALMATPIEGKLERPQTPFLDKWTYFFNDLFRNNAGELGAPGRNLLRDHIYSALMLNVPYDEIVRELITASTRDNFVDAAANFLLRDHVDDFNDLMINLADSYDEMAISTSKYFLGLNLECVSCHDGEGHLNKINLWLSQIRRPQVWRQAAFFSKITMRRAYGIGNEYELLEKDGRYDVTTRSVRRMPRYETDVSPQFLLTGEKPKEGASWREAYARMITGHPQFARATVNLVWAELMGVGIVDPPLDFDLARLDPAHPPPPPWTIQPSHPELLEALANDFREHKFDLRHLIRLIATSSTYQLSSHFDGEWKAAYAPYFARHFARRLPAEAIADAISQATGVFPSITINDSTVKVNYVLQTRSSEDVNGKDLDTLRLLLMSFGQTDRDKTERDNSGSTVQAATLLNSKFVKDRVKIQETGRLSKLLNHDPPLPNQEIVEEMFMAFLARPPLAPEAAVAVQTLQERHNQGLEDLAWSLINKTEFLYNY
;
A
#
# COMPACT_ATOMS: atom_id res chain seq x y z
N MET A 1 29.64 -48.91 -18.76
CA MET A 1 30.13 -47.52 -18.62
C MET A 1 28.93 -46.65 -18.47
N ILE A 2 28.53 -46.43 -17.21
CA ILE A 2 27.34 -45.64 -16.84
C ILE A 2 27.86 -44.25 -16.46
N ALA A 3 27.47 -43.25 -17.25
CA ALA A 3 27.80 -41.86 -16.97
C ALA A 3 26.84 -41.31 -15.88
N LEU A 4 27.36 -41.02 -14.69
CA LEU A 4 26.68 -40.26 -13.65
C LEU A 4 26.64 -38.80 -14.07
N LEU A 5 25.44 -38.29 -14.39
CA LEU A 5 25.15 -36.87 -14.50
C LEU A 5 24.99 -36.32 -13.07
N LEU A 6 26.00 -35.60 -12.60
CA LEU A 6 25.91 -34.75 -11.43
C LEU A 6 24.99 -33.54 -11.78
N VAL A 7 23.74 -33.61 -11.36
CA VAL A 7 22.88 -32.46 -11.30
C VAL A 7 23.32 -31.62 -10.09
N ALA A 8 24.05 -30.55 -10.36
CA ALA A 8 24.31 -29.53 -9.37
C ALA A 8 22.96 -28.89 -9.00
N GLY A 9 22.42 -29.29 -7.84
CA GLY A 9 21.23 -28.67 -7.27
C GLY A 9 21.53 -27.22 -6.98
N VAL A 10 20.95 -26.33 -7.76
CA VAL A 10 20.77 -24.93 -7.36
C VAL A 10 19.92 -24.99 -6.09
N ARG A 11 20.56 -24.82 -4.94
CA ARG A 11 19.84 -24.55 -3.69
C ARG A 11 19.08 -23.25 -3.95
N ALA A 12 17.77 -23.34 -4.06
CA ALA A 12 16.91 -22.17 -3.90
C ALA A 12 17.26 -21.58 -2.53
N GLU A 13 17.91 -20.42 -2.53
CA GLU A 13 18.11 -19.65 -1.31
C GLU A 13 16.71 -19.35 -0.78
N THR A 14 16.37 -19.93 0.36
CA THR A 14 15.18 -19.55 1.11
C THR A 14 15.26 -18.06 1.35
N PRO A 15 14.26 -17.28 0.95
CA PRO A 15 14.28 -15.84 1.20
C PRO A 15 14.48 -15.62 2.69
N PRO A 16 15.36 -14.71 3.07
CA PRO A 16 15.66 -14.45 4.46
C PRO A 16 14.40 -14.00 5.20
N LYS A 17 14.11 -14.58 6.34
CA LYS A 17 12.88 -14.38 7.13
C LYS A 17 12.89 -13.14 8.04
N HIS A 18 13.86 -12.21 7.88
CA HIS A 18 14.12 -11.17 8.90
C HIS A 18 14.30 -9.76 8.30
N PRO A 19 13.99 -8.70 9.08
CA PRO A 19 14.08 -7.28 8.66
C PRO A 19 15.46 -6.80 8.17
N GLU A 20 16.55 -7.50 8.47
CA GLU A 20 17.89 -7.22 7.91
C GLU A 20 17.91 -7.18 6.37
N ILE A 21 16.85 -7.65 5.75
CA ILE A 21 16.65 -7.71 4.31
C ILE A 21 16.17 -6.40 3.70
N SER A 22 15.75 -5.43 4.51
CA SER A 22 15.34 -4.13 4.00
C SER A 22 16.48 -3.41 3.26
N ALA A 23 17.74 -3.63 3.64
CA ALA A 23 18.90 -3.07 2.96
C ALA A 23 19.01 -3.50 1.49
N PRO A 24 18.90 -4.81 1.12
CA PRO A 24 18.84 -5.24 -0.28
C PRO A 24 17.63 -4.69 -1.04
N VAL A 25 16.47 -4.55 -0.40
CA VAL A 25 15.28 -3.96 -1.02
C VAL A 25 15.54 -2.48 -1.33
N ARG A 26 16.09 -1.73 -0.39
CA ARG A 26 16.46 -0.32 -0.55
C ARG A 26 17.50 -0.12 -1.66
N GLU A 27 18.52 -0.96 -1.71
CA GLU A 27 19.54 -0.93 -2.77
C GLU A 27 18.92 -1.21 -4.14
N ARG A 28 18.02 -2.20 -4.23
CA ARG A 28 17.29 -2.52 -5.45
C ARG A 28 16.42 -1.35 -5.91
N LEU A 29 15.69 -0.67 -5.00
CA LEU A 29 14.89 0.51 -5.34
C LEU A 29 15.77 1.65 -5.86
N ASN A 30 16.93 1.87 -5.26
CA ASN A 30 17.88 2.89 -5.71
C ASN A 30 18.38 2.64 -7.13
N LYS A 31 18.76 1.39 -7.44
CA LYS A 31 19.19 0.96 -8.76
C LYS A 31 18.05 1.09 -9.76
N LEU A 32 16.89 0.56 -9.42
CA LEU A 32 15.68 0.59 -10.24
C LEU A 32 15.30 2.04 -10.60
N THR A 33 15.27 2.95 -9.64
CA THR A 33 14.95 4.36 -9.90
C THR A 33 15.91 4.98 -10.93
N THR A 34 17.20 4.68 -10.84
CA THR A 34 18.20 5.17 -11.79
C THR A 34 18.00 4.62 -13.20
N GLU A 35 17.51 3.39 -13.33
CA GLU A 35 17.32 2.70 -14.62
C GLU A 35 16.00 3.06 -15.32
N VAL A 36 14.94 3.31 -14.53
CA VAL A 36 13.56 3.46 -15.03
C VAL A 36 13.23 4.90 -15.40
N VAL A 37 13.75 5.88 -14.64
CA VAL A 37 13.35 7.27 -14.78
C VAL A 37 13.84 7.88 -16.10
N PRO A 38 12.95 8.49 -16.90
CA PRO A 38 13.34 9.13 -18.15
C PRO A 38 14.35 10.26 -17.89
N LYS A 39 15.39 10.34 -18.70
CA LYS A 39 16.32 11.47 -18.68
C LYS A 39 15.67 12.66 -19.39
N THR A 40 14.85 13.40 -18.67
CA THR A 40 14.24 14.64 -19.18
C THR A 40 15.20 15.80 -19.04
N THR A 41 15.26 16.66 -20.04
CA THR A 41 16.16 17.84 -20.10
C THR A 41 15.54 19.08 -19.44
N HIS A 42 14.59 18.93 -18.53
CA HIS A 42 13.99 20.10 -17.88
C HIS A 42 14.91 20.63 -16.79
N PRO A 43 15.18 21.96 -16.77
CA PRO A 43 15.94 22.55 -15.68
C PRO A 43 15.16 22.32 -14.37
N SER A 44 15.73 21.53 -13.51
CA SER A 44 15.21 21.35 -12.15
C SER A 44 15.43 22.64 -11.36
N VAL A 45 14.41 23.09 -10.62
CA VAL A 45 14.55 24.22 -9.70
C VAL A 45 15.46 23.78 -8.56
N TRP A 46 16.58 24.48 -8.42
CA TRP A 46 17.60 24.23 -7.41
C TRP A 46 18.05 25.55 -6.76
N PRO A 47 18.16 25.64 -5.42
CA PRO A 47 17.68 24.67 -4.42
C PRO A 47 16.15 24.56 -4.38
N ALA A 48 15.64 23.40 -3.93
CA ALA A 48 14.22 23.22 -3.72
C ALA A 48 13.72 24.16 -2.59
N PRO A 49 12.59 24.86 -2.77
CA PRO A 49 12.06 25.78 -1.75
C PRO A 49 11.54 25.02 -0.53
N ILE A 50 11.61 25.62 0.64
CA ILE A 50 10.94 25.12 1.85
C ILE A 50 9.47 25.53 1.76
N ARG A 51 8.57 24.57 1.73
CA ARG A 51 7.12 24.78 1.61
C ARG A 51 6.38 24.52 2.92
N ASN A 52 6.85 23.54 3.71
CA ASN A 52 6.32 23.23 5.02
C ASN A 52 7.43 22.64 5.91
N PHE A 53 7.09 22.28 7.14
CA PHE A 53 8.07 21.80 8.12
C PHE A 53 8.78 20.50 7.70
N ILE A 54 8.17 19.66 6.83
CA ILE A 54 8.83 18.46 6.28
C ILE A 54 10.14 18.86 5.60
N ASP A 55 10.07 19.89 4.77
CA ASP A 55 11.22 20.38 4.02
C ASP A 55 12.28 21.00 4.94
N GLU A 56 11.84 21.65 6.04
CA GLU A 56 12.76 22.18 7.04
C GLU A 56 13.61 21.06 7.65
N PHE A 57 13.02 19.94 8.01
CA PHE A 57 13.77 18.80 8.54
C PHE A 57 14.65 18.12 7.49
N ILE A 58 14.10 17.82 6.31
CA ILE A 58 14.77 17.03 5.28
C ILE A 58 15.88 17.84 4.59
N LEU A 59 15.54 19.00 4.00
CA LEU A 59 16.49 19.80 3.21
C LEU A 59 17.57 20.44 4.10
N SER A 60 17.21 20.88 5.31
CA SER A 60 18.21 21.43 6.24
C SER A 60 19.18 20.35 6.75
N LYS A 61 18.73 19.11 6.94
CA LYS A 61 19.61 17.99 7.26
C LYS A 61 20.56 17.69 6.11
N MET A 62 20.07 17.63 4.88
CA MET A 62 20.91 17.45 3.69
C MET A 62 21.95 18.55 3.58
N GLN A 63 21.57 19.80 3.81
CA GLN A 63 22.49 20.93 3.76
C GLN A 63 23.60 20.83 4.82
N ARG A 64 23.24 20.49 6.07
CA ARG A 64 24.24 20.31 7.15
C ARG A 64 25.24 19.18 6.85
N ASP A 65 24.72 18.07 6.29
CA ASP A 65 25.49 16.85 6.06
C ASP A 65 26.20 16.86 4.69
N GLY A 66 26.05 17.94 3.90
CA GLY A 66 26.66 18.10 2.57
C GLY A 66 26.10 17.11 1.53
N ILE A 67 24.85 16.68 1.67
CA ILE A 67 24.17 15.76 0.76
C ILE A 67 23.46 16.56 -0.34
N PRO A 68 23.77 16.34 -1.60
CA PRO A 68 23.03 16.96 -2.71
C PRO A 68 21.66 16.28 -2.86
N HIS A 69 20.65 17.03 -3.32
CA HIS A 69 19.34 16.49 -3.65
C HIS A 69 19.00 16.72 -5.13
N ALA A 70 18.05 15.95 -5.67
CA ALA A 70 17.46 16.21 -6.97
C ALA A 70 16.76 17.58 -6.99
N GLY A 71 16.64 18.20 -8.13
CA GLY A 71 15.78 19.37 -8.28
C GLY A 71 14.30 19.00 -8.17
N LEU A 72 13.40 20.00 -8.25
CA LEU A 72 11.97 19.71 -8.32
C LEU A 72 11.63 18.94 -9.62
N SER A 73 10.68 18.04 -9.52
CA SER A 73 10.14 17.32 -10.68
C SER A 73 9.55 18.27 -11.72
N SER A 74 9.60 17.88 -12.99
CA SER A 74 8.83 18.55 -14.02
C SER A 74 7.32 18.47 -13.72
N ASP A 75 6.52 19.33 -14.35
CA ASP A 75 5.07 19.30 -14.17
C ASP A 75 4.44 17.97 -14.65
N THR A 76 5.00 17.35 -15.68
CA THR A 76 4.53 16.03 -16.16
C THR A 76 4.89 14.91 -15.20
N GLU A 77 6.09 14.90 -14.63
CA GLU A 77 6.51 13.96 -13.61
C GLU A 77 5.64 14.09 -12.35
N PHE A 78 5.47 15.34 -11.86
CA PHE A 78 4.60 15.63 -10.73
C PHE A 78 3.17 15.16 -10.98
N LEU A 79 2.60 15.50 -12.13
CA LEU A 79 1.20 15.19 -12.44
C LEU A 79 0.97 13.67 -12.52
N ARG A 80 1.87 12.92 -13.18
CA ARG A 80 1.82 11.46 -13.20
C ARG A 80 1.89 10.88 -11.79
N ARG A 81 2.86 11.32 -11.00
CA ARG A 81 3.08 10.85 -9.63
C ARG A 81 1.86 11.08 -8.76
N VAL A 82 1.39 12.31 -8.68
CA VAL A 82 0.29 12.66 -7.78
C VAL A 82 -1.04 11.98 -8.18
N HIS A 83 -1.30 11.81 -9.47
CA HIS A 83 -2.46 11.05 -9.93
C HIS A 83 -2.38 9.58 -9.50
N LEU A 84 -1.25 8.91 -9.73
CA LEU A 84 -1.08 7.51 -9.35
C LEU A 84 -1.09 7.31 -7.83
N ASP A 85 -0.46 8.21 -7.05
CA ASP A 85 -0.42 8.11 -5.60
C ASP A 85 -1.77 8.37 -4.94
N LEU A 86 -2.49 9.37 -5.41
CA LEU A 86 -3.76 9.75 -4.80
C LEU A 86 -4.96 8.97 -5.37
N THR A 87 -4.90 8.52 -6.62
CA THR A 87 -6.06 7.94 -7.30
C THR A 87 -5.83 6.56 -7.91
N GLY A 88 -4.58 6.11 -8.00
CA GLY A 88 -4.23 4.88 -8.70
C GLY A 88 -4.44 4.92 -10.23
N ARG A 89 -4.71 6.09 -10.80
CA ARG A 89 -5.04 6.28 -12.23
C ARG A 89 -4.04 7.22 -12.90
N LEU A 90 -3.87 7.07 -14.21
CA LEU A 90 -3.12 8.04 -15.02
C LEU A 90 -3.90 9.33 -15.18
N PRO A 91 -3.24 10.50 -15.35
CA PRO A 91 -3.93 11.70 -15.80
C PRO A 91 -4.38 11.56 -17.27
N GLU A 92 -5.54 12.10 -17.62
CA GLU A 92 -5.98 12.15 -19.02
C GLU A 92 -5.19 13.20 -19.81
N PRO A 93 -4.95 13.00 -21.12
CA PRO A 93 -4.17 13.93 -21.95
C PRO A 93 -4.66 15.37 -21.92
N GLU A 94 -5.97 15.59 -21.87
CA GLU A 94 -6.55 16.93 -21.75
C GLU A 94 -6.20 17.59 -20.41
N ALA A 95 -6.25 16.82 -19.31
CA ALA A 95 -5.87 17.30 -17.98
C ALA A 95 -4.38 17.69 -17.94
N ILE A 96 -3.52 16.90 -18.63
CA ILE A 96 -2.09 17.20 -18.75
C ILE A 96 -1.89 18.54 -19.50
N ARG A 97 -2.51 18.72 -20.67
CA ARG A 97 -2.40 19.97 -21.44
C ARG A 97 -2.87 21.18 -20.63
N LYS A 98 -4.02 21.04 -19.98
CA LYS A 98 -4.57 22.11 -19.13
C LYS A 98 -3.61 22.46 -17.98
N PHE A 99 -3.05 21.47 -17.31
CA PHE A 99 -2.12 21.69 -16.23
C PHE A 99 -0.79 22.33 -16.70
N LEU A 100 -0.27 21.91 -17.86
CA LEU A 100 0.95 22.50 -18.43
C LEU A 100 0.74 23.94 -18.89
N ALA A 101 -0.46 24.29 -19.38
CA ALA A 101 -0.82 25.65 -19.78
C ALA A 101 -1.12 26.57 -18.60
N ASP A 102 -1.39 26.02 -17.42
CA ASP A 102 -1.70 26.80 -16.22
C ASP A 102 -0.41 27.46 -15.68
N THR A 103 -0.42 28.79 -15.55
CA THR A 103 0.70 29.58 -15.03
C THR A 103 0.57 29.92 -13.54
N ASP A 104 -0.49 29.45 -12.88
CA ASP A 104 -0.71 29.68 -11.45
C ASP A 104 0.41 29.00 -10.63
N PRO A 105 1.16 29.73 -9.79
CA PRO A 105 2.18 29.15 -8.94
C PRO A 105 1.64 28.13 -7.92
N ALA A 106 0.35 28.20 -7.60
CA ALA A 106 -0.34 27.26 -6.70
C ALA A 106 -0.98 26.07 -7.43
N LYS A 107 -0.77 25.90 -8.75
CA LYS A 107 -1.43 24.85 -9.55
C LYS A 107 -1.22 23.44 -9.01
N ARG A 108 -0.04 23.14 -8.45
CA ARG A 108 0.25 21.81 -7.86
C ARG A 108 -0.58 21.53 -6.61
N ASP A 109 -0.70 22.51 -5.71
CA ASP A 109 -1.52 22.39 -4.51
C ASP A 109 -3.00 22.26 -4.87
N LYS A 110 -3.47 23.08 -5.81
CA LYS A 110 -4.85 22.98 -6.33
C LYS A 110 -5.14 21.61 -6.97
N MET A 111 -4.16 21.02 -7.65
CA MET A 111 -4.29 19.68 -8.23
C MET A 111 -4.40 18.63 -7.13
N ILE A 112 -3.56 18.68 -6.10
CA ILE A 112 -3.64 17.79 -4.93
C ILE A 112 -5.03 17.89 -4.30
N ASP A 113 -5.51 19.12 -4.03
CA ASP A 113 -6.83 19.35 -3.44
C ASP A 113 -7.97 18.81 -4.33
N ALA A 114 -7.87 19.00 -5.64
CA ALA A 114 -8.86 18.51 -6.60
C ALA A 114 -8.92 16.97 -6.66
N LEU A 115 -7.76 16.30 -6.62
CA LEU A 115 -7.69 14.83 -6.63
C LEU A 115 -8.22 14.21 -5.33
N MET A 116 -8.09 14.91 -4.21
CA MET A 116 -8.58 14.48 -2.90
C MET A 116 -10.04 14.87 -2.64
N ALA A 117 -10.63 15.72 -3.49
CA ALA A 117 -12.00 16.17 -3.31
C ALA A 117 -12.98 15.00 -3.40
N THR A 118 -13.87 14.93 -2.41
CA THR A 118 -15.00 13.99 -2.43
C THR A 118 -16.28 14.80 -2.52
N PRO A 119 -17.13 14.55 -3.51
CA PRO A 119 -18.41 15.25 -3.60
C PRO A 119 -19.26 14.89 -2.39
N ILE A 120 -19.50 15.86 -1.51
CA ILE A 120 -20.50 15.76 -0.45
C ILE A 120 -21.76 16.41 -1.02
N GLU A 121 -22.56 15.68 -1.74
CA GLU A 121 -23.90 16.14 -2.08
C GLU A 121 -24.87 14.97 -2.07
N GLY A 122 -25.76 15.02 -1.13
CA GLY A 122 -27.17 14.63 -1.00
C GLY A 122 -27.78 13.51 -1.86
N LYS A 123 -27.02 12.78 -2.64
CA LYS A 123 -27.50 11.63 -3.42
C LYS A 123 -27.13 10.34 -2.69
N LEU A 124 -28.13 9.49 -2.50
CA LEU A 124 -28.01 8.13 -1.94
C LEU A 124 -27.08 7.19 -2.72
N GLU A 125 -26.61 7.58 -3.91
CA GLU A 125 -25.59 6.82 -4.66
C GLU A 125 -24.21 7.25 -4.18
N ARG A 126 -23.45 6.31 -3.64
CA ARG A 126 -22.08 6.53 -3.16
C ARG A 126 -21.25 7.16 -4.30
N PRO A 127 -20.72 8.37 -4.13
CA PRO A 127 -19.86 8.96 -5.15
C PRO A 127 -18.61 8.09 -5.28
N GLN A 128 -18.43 7.48 -6.45
CA GLN A 128 -17.18 6.79 -6.74
C GLN A 128 -16.14 7.85 -7.06
N THR A 129 -15.23 8.09 -6.12
CA THR A 129 -14.08 8.94 -6.37
C THR A 129 -12.82 8.09 -6.43
N PRO A 130 -11.94 8.33 -7.41
CA PRO A 130 -10.70 7.58 -7.54
C PRO A 130 -9.81 7.61 -6.29
N PHE A 131 -9.83 8.72 -5.56
CA PHE A 131 -9.14 8.84 -4.27
C PHE A 131 -9.64 7.81 -3.25
N LEU A 132 -10.96 7.70 -3.10
CA LEU A 132 -11.56 6.74 -2.16
C LEU A 132 -11.30 5.30 -2.62
N ASP A 133 -11.38 5.01 -3.93
CA ASP A 133 -11.08 3.69 -4.47
C ASP A 133 -9.65 3.26 -4.09
N LYS A 134 -8.65 4.13 -4.34
CA LYS A 134 -7.23 3.88 -4.04
C LYS A 134 -6.97 3.67 -2.55
N TRP A 135 -7.42 4.59 -1.70
CA TRP A 135 -7.10 4.54 -0.27
C TRP A 135 -7.92 3.48 0.47
N THR A 136 -9.15 3.21 0.05
CA THR A 136 -9.88 2.04 0.56
C THR A 136 -9.15 0.75 0.20
N TYR A 137 -8.65 0.65 -1.03
CA TYR A 137 -7.90 -0.52 -1.47
C TYR A 137 -6.63 -0.72 -0.63
N PHE A 138 -5.88 0.37 -0.36
CA PHE A 138 -4.71 0.38 0.50
C PHE A 138 -5.01 -0.16 1.92
N PHE A 139 -6.05 0.35 2.58
CA PHE A 139 -6.41 -0.12 3.93
C PHE A 139 -6.94 -1.55 3.94
N ASN A 140 -7.64 -2.00 2.90
CA ASN A 140 -8.08 -3.39 2.79
C ASN A 140 -6.89 -4.36 2.62
N ASP A 141 -5.86 -3.97 1.87
CA ASP A 141 -4.61 -4.73 1.78
C ASP A 141 -3.89 -4.74 3.13
N LEU A 142 -3.73 -3.58 3.77
CA LEU A 142 -3.10 -3.44 5.08
C LEU A 142 -3.77 -4.33 6.13
N PHE A 143 -5.10 -4.28 6.19
CA PHE A 143 -5.87 -5.05 7.17
C PHE A 143 -6.13 -6.50 6.74
N ARG A 144 -5.58 -6.95 5.61
CA ARG A 144 -5.75 -8.31 5.10
C ARG A 144 -7.23 -8.73 5.02
N ASN A 145 -8.08 -7.82 4.55
CA ASN A 145 -9.51 -8.06 4.42
C ASN A 145 -9.80 -9.02 3.27
N ASN A 146 -10.03 -10.30 3.58
CA ASN A 146 -10.13 -11.39 2.62
C ASN A 146 -11.44 -12.17 2.74
N ALA A 147 -11.84 -12.85 1.67
CA ALA A 147 -13.06 -13.66 1.63
C ALA A 147 -12.85 -15.12 2.14
N GLY A 148 -11.60 -15.58 2.22
CA GLY A 148 -11.28 -16.91 2.73
C GLY A 148 -11.72 -17.09 4.17
N GLU A 149 -11.43 -16.08 5.00
CA GLU A 149 -11.75 -16.10 6.42
C GLU A 149 -13.18 -15.57 6.73
N LEU A 150 -13.62 -14.54 6.01
CA LEU A 150 -14.84 -13.79 6.34
C LEU A 150 -16.06 -14.13 5.47
N GLY A 151 -15.87 -14.95 4.43
CA GLY A 151 -16.83 -15.00 3.33
C GLY A 151 -16.87 -13.69 2.54
N ALA A 152 -17.38 -13.73 1.32
CA ALA A 152 -17.50 -12.53 0.48
C ALA A 152 -18.39 -11.44 1.11
N PRO A 153 -19.53 -11.75 1.76
CA PRO A 153 -20.36 -10.72 2.41
C PRO A 153 -19.62 -9.97 3.52
N GLY A 154 -18.97 -10.68 4.46
CA GLY A 154 -18.26 -10.06 5.58
C GLY A 154 -17.08 -9.20 5.10
N ARG A 155 -16.27 -9.72 4.14
CA ARG A 155 -15.20 -8.95 3.48
C ARG A 155 -15.74 -7.67 2.83
N ASN A 156 -16.86 -7.78 2.10
CA ASN A 156 -17.45 -6.65 1.40
C ASN A 156 -17.95 -5.57 2.35
N LEU A 157 -18.58 -5.98 3.47
CA LEU A 157 -19.06 -5.05 4.49
C LEU A 157 -17.91 -4.29 5.16
N LEU A 158 -16.83 -4.97 5.54
CA LEU A 158 -15.66 -4.30 6.12
C LEU A 158 -15.04 -3.30 5.12
N ARG A 159 -14.92 -3.69 3.85
CA ARG A 159 -14.45 -2.78 2.79
C ARG A 159 -15.34 -1.54 2.69
N ASP A 160 -16.65 -1.73 2.67
CA ASP A 160 -17.62 -0.64 2.51
C ASP A 160 -17.67 0.26 3.76
N HIS A 161 -17.41 -0.30 4.94
CA HIS A 161 -17.24 0.46 6.17
C HIS A 161 -16.01 1.38 6.10
N ILE A 162 -14.85 0.85 5.71
CA ILE A 162 -13.61 1.62 5.51
C ILE A 162 -13.84 2.72 4.46
N TYR A 163 -14.48 2.39 3.34
CA TYR A 163 -14.81 3.36 2.29
C TYR A 163 -15.66 4.51 2.82
N SER A 164 -16.69 4.18 3.62
CA SER A 164 -17.59 5.18 4.21
C SER A 164 -16.88 6.05 5.23
N ALA A 165 -16.02 5.47 6.07
CA ALA A 165 -15.23 6.21 7.05
C ALA A 165 -14.26 7.20 6.36
N LEU A 166 -13.57 6.77 5.30
CA LEU A 166 -12.71 7.65 4.49
C LEU A 166 -13.49 8.73 3.74
N MET A 167 -14.69 8.40 3.23
CA MET A 167 -15.56 9.35 2.54
C MET A 167 -16.00 10.47 3.50
N LEU A 168 -16.36 10.12 4.72
CA LEU A 168 -16.81 11.04 5.77
C LEU A 168 -15.65 11.72 6.51
N ASN A 169 -14.42 11.37 6.15
CA ASN A 169 -13.20 11.82 6.83
C ASN A 169 -13.23 11.60 8.35
N VAL A 170 -13.70 10.42 8.77
CA VAL A 170 -13.72 10.03 10.19
C VAL A 170 -12.30 10.01 10.73
N PRO A 171 -12.01 10.56 11.91
CA PRO A 171 -10.70 10.48 12.55
C PRO A 171 -10.17 9.05 12.62
N TYR A 172 -8.92 8.85 12.26
CA TYR A 172 -8.38 7.48 12.17
C TYR A 172 -8.36 6.74 13.50
N ASP A 173 -8.19 7.45 14.62
CA ASP A 173 -8.27 6.84 15.95
C ASP A 173 -9.69 6.37 16.31
N GLU A 174 -10.72 7.04 15.81
CA GLU A 174 -12.12 6.63 15.97
C GLU A 174 -12.41 5.37 15.15
N ILE A 175 -11.95 5.32 13.88
CA ILE A 175 -12.03 4.12 13.04
C ILE A 175 -11.39 2.92 13.77
N VAL A 176 -10.18 3.09 14.30
CA VAL A 176 -9.45 2.02 14.98
C VAL A 176 -10.15 1.58 16.26
N ARG A 177 -10.69 2.51 17.04
CA ARG A 177 -11.48 2.16 18.25
C ARG A 177 -12.71 1.33 17.89
N GLU A 178 -13.43 1.71 16.85
CA GLU A 178 -14.60 0.96 16.37
C GLU A 178 -14.22 -0.46 15.95
N LEU A 179 -13.14 -0.62 15.15
CA LEU A 179 -12.65 -1.92 14.71
C LEU A 179 -12.28 -2.86 15.88
N ILE A 180 -11.69 -2.33 16.95
CA ILE A 180 -11.27 -3.12 18.13
C ILE A 180 -12.44 -3.47 19.03
N THR A 181 -13.48 -2.62 19.13
CA THR A 181 -14.56 -2.78 20.08
C THR A 181 -15.83 -3.38 19.51
N ALA A 182 -15.90 -3.54 18.19
CA ALA A 182 -17.07 -4.06 17.51
C ALA A 182 -17.51 -5.45 18.01
N SER A 183 -18.82 -5.67 18.07
CA SER A 183 -19.46 -6.96 18.37
C SER A 183 -20.59 -7.18 17.39
N THR A 184 -20.89 -8.43 17.08
CA THR A 184 -21.97 -8.78 16.15
C THR A 184 -22.59 -10.12 16.47
N ARG A 185 -23.88 -10.27 16.14
CA ARG A 185 -24.55 -11.57 16.06
C ARG A 185 -24.48 -12.18 14.65
N ASP A 186 -24.11 -11.37 13.68
CA ASP A 186 -24.01 -11.76 12.28
C ASP A 186 -23.01 -10.84 11.56
N ASN A 187 -21.85 -11.36 11.20
CA ASN A 187 -20.81 -10.63 10.50
C ASN A 187 -21.18 -10.25 9.06
N PHE A 188 -22.28 -10.77 8.55
CA PHE A 188 -22.84 -10.36 7.26
C PHE A 188 -23.78 -9.15 7.38
N VAL A 189 -23.98 -8.64 8.59
CA VAL A 189 -24.78 -7.44 8.89
C VAL A 189 -23.91 -6.35 9.48
N ASP A 190 -23.07 -6.67 10.45
CA ASP A 190 -22.24 -5.70 11.18
C ASP A 190 -20.82 -5.67 10.63
N ALA A 191 -20.46 -4.56 9.99
CA ALA A 191 -19.25 -4.42 9.21
C ALA A 191 -17.94 -4.46 10.01
N ALA A 192 -17.84 -3.66 11.08
CA ALA A 192 -16.57 -3.43 11.80
C ALA A 192 -16.05 -4.68 12.51
N ALA A 193 -16.94 -5.57 12.97
CA ALA A 193 -16.59 -6.82 13.65
C ALA A 193 -15.76 -7.77 12.76
N ASN A 194 -15.88 -7.64 11.44
CA ASN A 194 -15.11 -8.45 10.49
C ASN A 194 -13.59 -8.19 10.61
N PHE A 195 -13.17 -7.05 11.13
CA PHE A 195 -11.75 -6.80 11.38
C PHE A 195 -11.14 -7.78 12.39
N LEU A 196 -11.81 -8.05 13.49
CA LEU A 196 -11.36 -9.03 14.48
C LEU A 196 -11.65 -10.46 14.06
N LEU A 197 -12.81 -10.72 13.46
CA LEU A 197 -13.21 -12.06 13.02
C LEU A 197 -12.26 -12.65 11.98
N ARG A 198 -11.61 -11.82 11.16
CA ARG A 198 -10.57 -12.24 10.22
C ARG A 198 -9.41 -13.01 10.90
N ASP A 199 -9.15 -12.74 12.16
CA ASP A 199 -8.06 -13.34 12.95
C ASP A 199 -8.48 -14.61 13.70
N HIS A 200 -9.65 -15.19 13.39
CA HIS A 200 -10.05 -16.45 13.98
C HIS A 200 -9.09 -17.59 13.58
N VAL A 201 -8.91 -18.53 14.48
CA VAL A 201 -8.09 -19.72 14.27
C VAL A 201 -8.95 -20.96 14.46
N ASP A 202 -9.05 -21.78 13.42
CA ASP A 202 -9.76 -23.03 13.49
C ASP A 202 -8.94 -24.14 14.14
N ASP A 203 -9.56 -24.90 15.03
CA ASP A 203 -9.04 -26.20 15.43
C ASP A 203 -9.65 -27.29 14.54
N PHE A 204 -8.88 -27.76 13.57
CA PHE A 204 -9.32 -28.76 12.61
C PHE A 204 -9.68 -30.12 13.25
N ASN A 205 -9.23 -30.38 14.48
CA ASN A 205 -9.56 -31.62 15.19
C ASN A 205 -10.97 -31.58 15.76
N ASP A 206 -11.43 -30.41 16.22
CA ASP A 206 -12.67 -30.22 16.92
C ASP A 206 -13.74 -29.49 16.11
N LEU A 207 -13.42 -29.00 14.91
CA LEU A 207 -14.27 -28.12 14.09
C LEU A 207 -14.72 -26.85 14.82
N MET A 208 -13.99 -26.47 15.87
CA MET A 208 -14.27 -25.32 16.73
C MET A 208 -13.23 -24.23 16.50
N ILE A 209 -13.58 -23.01 16.87
CA ILE A 209 -12.62 -21.91 16.87
C ILE A 209 -11.74 -22.02 18.13
N ASN A 210 -10.43 -22.04 17.95
CA ASN A 210 -9.46 -21.95 19.03
C ASN A 210 -9.37 -20.51 19.53
N LEU A 211 -10.16 -20.20 20.56
CA LEU A 211 -10.29 -18.83 21.05
C LEU A 211 -8.95 -18.26 21.55
N ALA A 212 -8.11 -19.05 22.22
CA ALA A 212 -6.85 -18.54 22.76
C ALA A 212 -5.85 -18.18 21.65
N ASP A 213 -5.76 -19.01 20.60
CA ASP A 213 -4.94 -18.68 19.43
C ASP A 213 -5.51 -17.49 18.64
N SER A 214 -6.84 -17.37 18.56
CA SER A 214 -7.50 -16.22 17.93
C SER A 214 -7.23 -14.91 18.69
N TYR A 215 -7.22 -14.93 20.02
CA TYR A 215 -6.84 -13.76 20.81
C TYR A 215 -5.37 -13.34 20.58
N ASP A 216 -4.48 -14.33 20.43
CA ASP A 216 -3.09 -14.08 20.07
C ASP A 216 -2.98 -13.41 18.69
N GLU A 217 -3.70 -13.89 17.68
CA GLU A 217 -3.73 -13.28 16.34
C GLU A 217 -4.27 -11.85 16.37
N MET A 218 -5.36 -11.59 17.12
CA MET A 218 -5.90 -10.24 17.30
C MET A 218 -4.89 -9.28 17.94
N ALA A 219 -4.14 -9.75 18.95
CA ALA A 219 -3.11 -8.94 19.59
C ALA A 219 -1.93 -8.66 18.65
N ILE A 220 -1.52 -9.64 17.84
CA ILE A 220 -0.47 -9.50 16.84
C ILE A 220 -0.90 -8.50 15.77
N SER A 221 -2.08 -8.70 15.19
CA SER A 221 -2.62 -7.86 14.12
C SER A 221 -2.81 -6.40 14.55
N THR A 222 -3.43 -6.17 15.71
CA THR A 222 -3.64 -4.81 16.24
C THR A 222 -2.32 -4.13 16.59
N SER A 223 -1.33 -4.85 17.13
CA SER A 223 0.00 -4.32 17.38
C SER A 223 0.75 -3.99 16.08
N LYS A 224 0.66 -4.85 15.08
CA LYS A 224 1.34 -4.67 13.80
C LYS A 224 0.77 -3.48 13.03
N TYR A 225 -0.56 -3.42 12.84
CA TYR A 225 -1.16 -2.40 11.97
C TYR A 225 -1.29 -1.04 12.65
N PHE A 226 -1.50 -1.00 13.96
CA PHE A 226 -1.76 0.25 14.67
C PHE A 226 -0.55 0.79 15.44
N LEU A 227 0.40 -0.06 15.78
CA LEU A 227 1.61 0.35 16.52
C LEU A 227 2.91 0.12 15.71
N GLY A 228 2.83 -0.55 14.56
CA GLY A 228 4.01 -0.91 13.77
C GLY A 228 4.90 -1.95 14.46
N LEU A 229 4.34 -2.79 15.34
CA LEU A 229 5.06 -3.77 16.16
C LEU A 229 4.72 -5.19 15.72
N ASN A 230 5.64 -5.87 15.07
CA ASN A 230 5.46 -7.24 14.61
C ASN A 230 5.75 -8.24 15.73
N LEU A 231 4.71 -8.64 16.46
CA LEU A 231 4.81 -9.57 17.60
C LEU A 231 4.82 -11.05 17.18
N GLU A 232 4.76 -11.38 15.90
CA GLU A 232 4.61 -12.75 15.42
C GLU A 232 5.69 -13.70 15.97
N CYS A 233 6.98 -13.30 15.89
CA CYS A 233 8.08 -14.13 16.40
C CYS A 233 7.98 -14.35 17.91
N VAL A 234 7.72 -13.28 18.67
CA VAL A 234 7.64 -13.36 20.15
C VAL A 234 6.36 -14.01 20.66
N SER A 235 5.40 -14.27 19.81
CA SER A 235 4.22 -15.08 20.14
C SER A 235 4.53 -16.58 20.23
N CYS A 236 5.56 -17.05 19.50
CA CYS A 236 5.98 -18.47 19.49
C CYS A 236 7.07 -18.78 20.53
N HIS A 237 8.04 -17.88 20.72
CA HIS A 237 9.15 -18.04 21.65
C HIS A 237 9.64 -16.66 22.15
N ASP A 238 10.37 -16.67 23.26
CA ASP A 238 10.93 -15.43 23.83
C ASP A 238 11.86 -14.75 22.82
N GLY A 239 11.94 -13.43 22.86
CA GLY A 239 12.78 -12.64 21.96
C GLY A 239 14.27 -12.83 22.21
N GLU A 240 14.66 -13.14 23.45
CA GLU A 240 16.05 -13.33 23.86
C GLU A 240 16.72 -14.47 23.07
N GLY A 241 17.94 -14.21 22.59
CA GLY A 241 18.72 -15.17 21.79
C GLY A 241 18.29 -15.26 20.32
N HIS A 242 17.00 -15.03 20.02
CA HIS A 242 16.44 -15.13 18.67
C HIS A 242 16.43 -13.78 17.94
N LEU A 243 15.99 -12.72 18.60
CA LEU A 243 15.84 -11.40 17.99
C LEU A 243 16.99 -10.44 18.31
N ASN A 244 18.02 -10.88 19.03
CA ASN A 244 19.12 -10.04 19.49
C ASN A 244 19.90 -9.30 18.38
N LYS A 245 19.78 -9.76 17.14
CA LYS A 245 20.42 -9.12 15.96
C LYS A 245 19.42 -8.54 14.97
N ILE A 246 18.12 -8.61 15.28
CA ILE A 246 17.03 -8.27 14.36
C ILE A 246 16.26 -7.07 14.86
N ASN A 247 15.81 -7.09 16.12
CA ASN A 247 15.05 -6.03 16.76
C ASN A 247 15.39 -6.02 18.25
N LEU A 248 16.06 -4.95 18.68
CA LEU A 248 16.62 -4.83 20.03
C LEU A 248 15.51 -4.78 21.09
N TRP A 249 14.39 -4.10 20.80
CA TRP A 249 13.27 -4.03 21.73
C TRP A 249 12.55 -5.37 21.83
N LEU A 250 12.22 -6.01 20.71
CA LEU A 250 11.56 -7.32 20.71
C LEU A 250 12.41 -8.40 21.33
N SER A 251 13.76 -8.29 21.29
CA SER A 251 14.65 -9.25 21.96
C SER A 251 14.48 -9.28 23.48
N GLN A 252 13.88 -8.23 24.07
CA GLN A 252 13.62 -8.13 25.50
C GLN A 252 12.21 -8.61 25.88
N ILE A 253 11.36 -8.89 24.88
CA ILE A 253 9.97 -9.30 25.10
C ILE A 253 9.89 -10.81 25.26
N ARG A 254 9.10 -11.24 26.26
CA ARG A 254 8.79 -12.65 26.52
C ARG A 254 7.36 -12.97 26.12
N ARG A 255 7.13 -14.21 25.73
CA ARG A 255 5.80 -14.72 25.33
C ARG A 255 4.66 -14.35 26.28
N PRO A 256 4.80 -14.47 27.63
CA PRO A 256 3.73 -14.08 28.54
C PRO A 256 3.29 -12.62 28.43
N GLN A 257 4.17 -11.72 27.98
CA GLN A 257 3.78 -10.32 27.75
C GLN A 257 2.84 -10.19 26.53
N VAL A 258 3.06 -11.02 25.51
CA VAL A 258 2.15 -11.10 24.35
C VAL A 258 0.80 -11.69 24.77
N TRP A 259 0.78 -12.74 25.60
CA TRP A 259 -0.48 -13.31 26.10
C TRP A 259 -1.26 -12.32 26.98
N ARG A 260 -0.58 -11.49 27.79
CA ARG A 260 -1.24 -10.41 28.56
C ARG A 260 -1.87 -9.36 27.64
N GLN A 261 -1.25 -9.08 26.50
CA GLN A 261 -1.83 -8.23 25.47
C GLN A 261 -3.06 -8.93 24.83
N ALA A 262 -2.95 -10.20 24.47
CA ALA A 262 -4.03 -11.01 23.93
C ALA A 262 -5.22 -11.17 24.91
N ALA A 263 -4.95 -11.13 26.21
CA ALA A 263 -5.98 -11.23 27.24
C ALA A 263 -7.03 -10.11 27.20
N PHE A 264 -6.74 -8.98 26.59
CA PHE A 264 -7.76 -7.93 26.36
C PHE A 264 -8.94 -8.42 25.52
N PHE A 265 -8.74 -9.44 24.70
CA PHE A 265 -9.78 -10.07 23.87
C PHE A 265 -10.47 -11.26 24.55
N SER A 266 -10.00 -11.72 25.71
CA SER A 266 -10.52 -12.97 26.30
C SER A 266 -11.92 -12.88 26.92
N LYS A 267 -12.51 -11.68 26.92
CA LYS A 267 -13.94 -11.47 27.27
C LYS A 267 -14.87 -11.46 26.07
N ILE A 268 -14.47 -12.08 24.94
CA ILE A 268 -15.32 -12.32 23.80
C ILE A 268 -15.40 -13.80 23.47
N THR A 269 -16.45 -14.17 22.76
CA THR A 269 -16.57 -15.48 22.11
C THR A 269 -16.79 -15.29 20.62
N MET A 270 -16.27 -16.22 19.85
CA MET A 270 -16.51 -16.35 18.42
C MET A 270 -17.15 -17.70 18.16
N ARG A 271 -18.19 -17.73 17.34
CA ARG A 271 -18.86 -18.96 16.92
C ARG A 271 -19.28 -18.85 15.47
N ARG A 272 -19.27 -19.97 14.76
CA ARG A 272 -19.97 -20.08 13.49
C ARG A 272 -21.46 -20.19 13.73
N ALA A 273 -22.25 -19.35 13.06
CA ALA A 273 -23.70 -19.27 13.27
C ALA A 273 -24.41 -20.63 13.02
N TYR A 274 -23.97 -21.36 12.00
CA TYR A 274 -24.54 -22.65 11.61
C TYR A 274 -23.54 -23.81 11.72
N GLY A 275 -22.46 -23.67 12.47
CA GLY A 275 -21.43 -24.68 12.66
C GLY A 275 -20.48 -24.89 11.48
N ILE A 276 -20.84 -24.41 10.31
CA ILE A 276 -20.02 -24.44 9.06
C ILE A 276 -20.15 -23.12 8.30
N GLY A 277 -19.19 -22.85 7.43
CA GLY A 277 -19.19 -21.63 6.64
C GLY A 277 -18.54 -20.44 7.35
N ASN A 278 -18.67 -19.25 6.77
CA ASN A 278 -18.00 -18.03 7.18
C ASN A 278 -18.98 -16.98 7.76
N GLU A 279 -20.09 -17.42 8.29
CA GLU A 279 -21.02 -16.60 9.08
C GLU A 279 -20.70 -16.76 10.56
N TYR A 280 -20.38 -15.65 11.23
CA TYR A 280 -19.84 -15.66 12.59
C TYR A 280 -20.60 -14.73 13.51
N GLU A 281 -20.68 -15.15 14.78
CA GLU A 281 -20.98 -14.29 15.92
C GLU A 281 -19.67 -13.86 16.61
N LEU A 282 -19.61 -12.60 17.04
CA LEU A 282 -18.57 -12.04 17.91
C LEU A 282 -19.25 -11.32 19.07
N LEU A 283 -19.34 -11.96 20.22
CA LEU A 283 -20.13 -11.46 21.34
C LEU A 283 -19.27 -11.30 22.59
N GLU A 284 -19.58 -10.25 23.40
CA GLU A 284 -19.03 -10.14 24.75
C GLU A 284 -19.51 -11.29 25.62
N LYS A 285 -18.63 -11.79 26.46
CA LYS A 285 -18.92 -12.79 27.51
C LYS A 285 -17.99 -12.58 28.70
N ASP A 286 -18.36 -13.12 29.85
CA ASP A 286 -17.40 -13.30 30.93
C ASP A 286 -16.38 -14.38 30.57
N GLY A 287 -15.11 -14.07 30.80
CA GLY A 287 -14.03 -14.97 30.43
C GLY A 287 -12.67 -14.50 30.91
N ARG A 288 -11.71 -15.39 30.72
CA ARG A 288 -10.29 -15.13 30.97
C ARG A 288 -9.46 -15.77 29.85
N TYR A 289 -8.23 -15.36 29.72
CA TYR A 289 -7.30 -16.00 28.82
C TYR A 289 -6.95 -17.40 29.36
N ASP A 290 -7.31 -18.44 28.61
CA ASP A 290 -7.12 -19.82 29.02
C ASP A 290 -5.79 -20.38 28.50
N VAL A 291 -4.82 -20.51 29.40
CA VAL A 291 -3.49 -21.05 29.09
C VAL A 291 -3.48 -22.55 28.87
N THR A 292 -4.55 -23.25 29.30
CA THR A 292 -4.65 -24.70 29.16
C THR A 292 -5.14 -25.14 27.77
N THR A 293 -5.74 -24.22 27.01
CA THR A 293 -6.13 -24.49 25.64
C THR A 293 -4.89 -24.81 24.81
N ARG A 294 -4.90 -25.99 24.19
CA ARG A 294 -3.82 -26.41 23.27
C ARG A 294 -3.74 -25.45 22.10
N SER A 295 -2.56 -24.89 21.86
CA SER A 295 -2.33 -24.12 20.65
C SER A 295 -2.19 -25.05 19.44
N VAL A 296 -2.80 -24.64 18.31
CA VAL A 296 -2.67 -25.30 17.00
C VAL A 296 -1.65 -24.58 16.10
N ARG A 297 -1.21 -23.37 16.47
CA ARG A 297 -0.25 -22.57 15.71
C ARG A 297 1.08 -22.35 16.41
N ARG A 298 1.13 -22.46 17.77
CA ARG A 298 2.27 -22.03 18.58
C ARG A 298 2.73 -23.10 19.57
N MET A 299 3.89 -22.88 20.16
CA MET A 299 4.39 -23.67 21.28
C MET A 299 3.42 -23.61 22.47
N PRO A 300 3.33 -24.66 23.31
CA PRO A 300 2.44 -24.67 24.48
C PRO A 300 2.65 -23.46 25.37
N ARG A 301 1.57 -22.98 25.99
CA ARG A 301 1.59 -21.92 27.00
C ARG A 301 2.04 -22.50 28.34
N TYR A 302 2.70 -21.70 29.17
CA TYR A 302 3.30 -22.21 30.40
C TYR A 302 3.03 -21.34 31.65
N GLU A 303 2.45 -20.15 31.49
CA GLU A 303 2.11 -19.28 32.61
C GLU A 303 0.67 -19.56 33.08
N THR A 304 0.41 -19.48 34.39
CA THR A 304 -0.89 -19.87 34.95
C THR A 304 -1.85 -18.70 35.16
N ASP A 305 -1.34 -17.46 35.27
CA ASP A 305 -2.15 -16.25 35.43
C ASP A 305 -1.81 -15.24 34.34
N VAL A 306 -2.75 -15.06 33.40
CA VAL A 306 -2.63 -14.13 32.29
C VAL A 306 -3.77 -13.11 32.37
N SER A 307 -3.52 -12.04 33.11
CA SER A 307 -4.42 -10.88 33.19
C SER A 307 -4.05 -9.85 32.12
N PRO A 308 -5.03 -9.10 31.57
CA PRO A 308 -4.76 -8.13 30.52
C PRO A 308 -3.80 -7.02 30.98
N GLN A 309 -2.78 -6.78 30.17
CA GLN A 309 -1.80 -5.73 30.42
C GLN A 309 -1.25 -5.21 29.09
N PHE A 310 -1.30 -3.89 28.90
CA PHE A 310 -0.81 -3.25 27.68
C PHE A 310 0.72 -3.32 27.62
N LEU A 311 1.23 -3.87 26.53
CA LEU A 311 2.64 -4.22 26.39
C LEU A 311 3.59 -3.01 26.50
N LEU A 312 3.16 -1.83 26.05
CA LEU A 312 4.03 -0.66 25.99
C LEU A 312 4.14 0.10 27.31
N THR A 313 3.10 0.08 28.14
CA THR A 313 3.07 0.88 29.38
C THR A 313 2.88 0.04 30.65
N GLY A 314 2.51 -1.23 30.50
CA GLY A 314 2.13 -2.06 31.63
C GLY A 314 0.75 -1.71 32.23
N GLU A 315 -0.02 -0.80 31.59
CA GLU A 315 -1.35 -0.41 32.05
C GLU A 315 -2.32 -1.58 31.99
N LYS A 316 -3.20 -1.68 33.00
CA LYS A 316 -4.26 -2.67 33.08
C LYS A 316 -5.63 -2.00 32.97
N PRO A 317 -6.66 -2.71 32.49
CA PRO A 317 -8.01 -2.16 32.49
C PRO A 317 -8.47 -1.90 33.93
N LYS A 318 -9.21 -0.80 34.13
CA LYS A 318 -9.83 -0.52 35.42
C LYS A 318 -10.89 -1.55 35.76
N GLU A 319 -11.13 -1.78 37.06
CA GLU A 319 -12.19 -2.67 37.51
C GLU A 319 -13.55 -2.24 36.94
N GLY A 320 -14.32 -3.19 36.42
CA GLY A 320 -15.62 -2.94 35.79
C GLY A 320 -15.59 -2.33 34.38
N ALA A 321 -14.41 -1.96 33.85
CA ALA A 321 -14.30 -1.43 32.48
C ALA A 321 -14.32 -2.57 31.43
N SER A 322 -14.85 -2.27 30.24
CA SER A 322 -14.65 -3.13 29.06
C SER A 322 -13.16 -3.23 28.73
N TRP A 323 -12.67 -4.46 28.59
CA TRP A 323 -11.25 -4.69 28.32
C TRP A 323 -10.87 -4.23 26.91
N ARG A 324 -11.74 -4.43 25.92
CA ARG A 324 -11.47 -3.99 24.54
C ARG A 324 -11.54 -2.45 24.41
N GLU A 325 -12.48 -1.79 25.09
CA GLU A 325 -12.51 -0.32 25.13
C GLU A 325 -11.26 0.26 25.79
N ALA A 326 -10.82 -0.35 26.91
CA ALA A 326 -9.58 0.04 27.56
C ALA A 326 -8.37 -0.16 26.61
N TYR A 327 -8.31 -1.28 25.90
CA TYR A 327 -7.25 -1.57 24.94
C TYR A 327 -7.24 -0.60 23.75
N ALA A 328 -8.40 -0.34 23.16
CA ALA A 328 -8.55 0.60 22.06
C ALA A 328 -8.08 2.01 22.47
N ARG A 329 -8.46 2.46 23.67
CA ARG A 329 -8.00 3.74 24.25
C ARG A 329 -6.47 3.74 24.47
N MET A 330 -5.90 2.66 25.01
CA MET A 330 -4.47 2.53 25.24
C MET A 330 -3.69 2.58 23.94
N ILE A 331 -4.13 1.87 22.89
CA ILE A 331 -3.50 1.91 21.56
C ILE A 331 -3.56 3.33 20.99
N THR A 332 -4.75 3.88 20.84
CA THR A 332 -4.93 5.16 20.13
C THR A 332 -4.41 6.37 20.91
N GLY A 333 -4.32 6.26 22.24
CA GLY A 333 -3.72 7.28 23.11
C GLY A 333 -2.19 7.23 23.19
N HIS A 334 -1.55 6.12 22.78
CA HIS A 334 -0.09 5.99 22.86
C HIS A 334 0.59 6.71 21.69
N PRO A 335 1.70 7.44 21.90
CA PRO A 335 2.41 8.16 20.81
C PRO A 335 2.82 7.26 19.65
N GLN A 336 3.10 5.99 19.91
CA GLN A 336 3.48 5.03 18.88
C GLN A 336 2.39 4.79 17.82
N PHE A 337 1.11 4.98 18.17
CA PHE A 337 0.00 4.92 17.22
C PHE A 337 0.14 5.98 16.11
N ALA A 338 0.40 7.22 16.49
CA ALA A 338 0.61 8.29 15.53
C ALA A 338 1.89 8.06 14.72
N ARG A 339 3.02 7.65 15.35
CA ARG A 339 4.27 7.34 14.65
C ARG A 339 4.10 6.24 13.60
N ALA A 340 3.43 5.15 13.95
CA ALA A 340 3.18 4.04 13.02
C ALA A 340 2.31 4.49 11.84
N THR A 341 1.25 5.23 12.11
CA THR A 341 0.33 5.72 11.06
C THR A 341 1.01 6.70 10.10
N VAL A 342 1.72 7.70 10.62
CA VAL A 342 2.40 8.67 9.76
C VAL A 342 3.52 8.02 8.95
N ASN A 343 4.26 7.06 9.52
CA ASN A 343 5.27 6.32 8.80
C ASN A 343 4.71 5.44 7.68
N LEU A 344 3.55 4.83 7.91
CA LEU A 344 2.85 4.02 6.93
C LEU A 344 2.39 4.85 5.72
N VAL A 345 1.74 5.99 5.98
CA VAL A 345 1.30 6.92 4.92
C VAL A 345 2.50 7.53 4.20
N TRP A 346 3.56 7.87 4.94
CA TRP A 346 4.82 8.33 4.36
C TRP A 346 5.42 7.30 3.40
N ALA A 347 5.52 6.04 3.83
CA ALA A 347 6.06 4.95 3.00
C ALA A 347 5.22 4.72 1.73
N GLU A 348 3.89 4.84 1.82
CA GLU A 348 3.00 4.73 0.67
C GLU A 348 3.24 5.86 -0.34
N LEU A 349 3.50 7.08 0.08
CA LEU A 349 3.73 8.22 -0.80
C LEU A 349 5.20 8.34 -1.27
N MET A 350 6.17 8.07 -0.40
CA MET A 350 7.59 8.28 -0.67
C MET A 350 8.32 7.01 -1.19
N GLY A 351 7.66 5.85 -1.12
CA GLY A 351 8.23 4.56 -1.52
C GLY A 351 9.15 3.89 -0.49
N VAL A 352 9.56 4.62 0.55
CA VAL A 352 10.37 4.13 1.68
C VAL A 352 9.92 4.84 2.94
N GLY A 353 9.80 4.12 4.06
CA GLY A 353 9.45 4.70 5.35
C GLY A 353 10.56 5.54 5.97
N ILE A 354 10.22 6.43 6.89
CA ILE A 354 11.18 7.04 7.82
C ILE A 354 11.77 5.94 8.70
N VAL A 355 10.93 5.01 9.15
CA VAL A 355 11.28 3.69 9.67
C VAL A 355 10.96 2.67 8.57
N ASP A 356 11.94 1.86 8.20
CA ASP A 356 11.81 0.86 7.13
C ASP A 356 12.35 -0.50 7.62
N PRO A 357 11.57 -1.61 7.51
CA PRO A 357 10.20 -1.70 6.97
C PRO A 357 9.14 -0.95 7.79
N PRO A 358 8.05 -0.45 7.16
CA PRO A 358 7.12 0.49 7.81
C PRO A 358 6.38 -0.06 9.04
N LEU A 359 6.25 -1.39 9.18
CA LEU A 359 5.55 -2.07 10.26
C LEU A 359 6.48 -2.81 11.22
N ASP A 360 7.79 -2.52 11.19
CA ASP A 360 8.82 -3.21 11.99
C ASP A 360 9.60 -2.19 12.85
N PHE A 361 8.91 -1.46 13.69
CA PHE A 361 9.54 -0.53 14.62
C PHE A 361 10.36 -1.28 15.69
N ASP A 362 11.56 -0.77 15.95
CA ASP A 362 12.40 -1.15 17.09
C ASP A 362 12.39 -0.01 18.11
N LEU A 363 11.54 -0.13 19.14
CA LEU A 363 11.31 0.94 20.12
C LEU A 363 12.55 1.29 20.94
N ALA A 364 13.54 0.41 21.03
CA ALA A 364 14.81 0.68 21.70
C ALA A 364 15.78 1.53 20.86
N ARG A 365 15.39 1.89 19.62
CA ARG A 365 16.24 2.58 18.66
C ARG A 365 15.60 3.85 18.09
N LEU A 366 14.56 4.38 18.73
CA LEU A 366 13.80 5.54 18.21
C LEU A 366 14.37 6.88 18.67
N ASP A 367 14.88 6.94 19.89
CA ASP A 367 15.24 8.20 20.56
C ASP A 367 16.74 8.53 20.39
N PRO A 368 17.09 9.60 19.66
CA PRO A 368 18.48 10.04 19.53
C PRO A 368 19.12 10.48 20.84
N ALA A 369 18.32 10.92 21.83
CA ALA A 369 18.85 11.30 23.15
C ALA A 369 19.31 10.08 23.98
N HIS A 370 18.77 8.91 23.66
CA HIS A 370 19.10 7.64 24.29
C HIS A 370 19.51 6.62 23.21
N PRO A 371 20.70 6.80 22.57
CA PRO A 371 21.11 5.95 21.47
C PRO A 371 21.33 4.50 21.93
N PRO A 372 21.00 3.51 21.09
CA PRO A 372 21.20 2.11 21.42
C PRO A 372 22.69 1.77 21.54
N PRO A 373 23.06 0.69 22.26
CA PRO A 373 24.44 0.26 22.34
C PRO A 373 24.97 -0.22 20.99
N PRO A 374 26.26 -0.03 20.66
CA PRO A 374 26.85 -0.59 19.45
C PRO A 374 26.68 -2.12 19.37
N PRO A 375 26.48 -2.71 18.19
CA PRO A 375 26.57 -2.10 16.85
C PRO A 375 25.26 -1.42 16.36
N TRP A 376 24.25 -1.33 17.20
CA TRP A 376 22.97 -0.75 16.84
C TRP A 376 23.07 0.77 16.59
N THR A 377 22.28 1.26 15.67
CA THR A 377 22.12 2.70 15.37
C THR A 377 20.66 3.11 15.54
N ILE A 378 20.38 4.39 15.59
CA ILE A 378 19.01 4.92 15.52
C ILE A 378 18.33 4.37 14.27
N GLN A 379 17.10 3.88 14.41
CA GLN A 379 16.37 3.24 13.32
C GLN A 379 15.72 4.26 12.36
N PRO A 380 14.97 5.29 12.83
CA PRO A 380 14.41 6.29 11.95
C PRO A 380 15.50 7.07 11.21
N SER A 381 15.36 7.26 9.91
CA SER A 381 16.26 8.12 9.12
C SER A 381 16.20 9.60 9.54
N HIS A 382 15.02 10.03 10.00
CA HIS A 382 14.74 11.39 10.48
C HIS A 382 13.85 11.30 11.74
N PRO A 383 14.43 11.03 12.91
CA PRO A 383 13.65 10.84 14.15
C PRO A 383 12.86 12.09 14.54
N GLU A 384 13.43 13.28 14.39
CA GLU A 384 12.76 14.54 14.72
C GLU A 384 11.57 14.81 13.78
N LEU A 385 11.69 14.48 12.49
CA LEU A 385 10.60 14.57 11.54
C LEU A 385 9.48 13.60 11.88
N LEU A 386 9.82 12.36 12.25
CA LEU A 386 8.83 11.36 12.66
C LEU A 386 7.99 11.85 13.83
N GLU A 387 8.63 12.45 14.84
CA GLU A 387 7.93 13.04 15.99
C GLU A 387 7.10 14.26 15.60
N ALA A 388 7.63 15.15 14.75
CA ALA A 388 6.90 16.32 14.28
C ALA A 388 5.63 15.93 13.50
N LEU A 389 5.73 14.95 12.60
CA LEU A 389 4.58 14.41 11.85
C LEU A 389 3.57 13.74 12.78
N ALA A 390 4.04 12.94 13.75
CA ALA A 390 3.16 12.28 14.72
C ALA A 390 2.40 13.28 15.60
N ASN A 391 3.06 14.36 16.01
CA ASN A 391 2.43 15.44 16.79
C ASN A 391 1.44 16.24 15.94
N ASP A 392 1.81 16.65 14.72
CA ASP A 392 0.91 17.34 13.79
C ASP A 392 -0.35 16.51 13.51
N PHE A 393 -0.21 15.20 13.28
CA PHE A 393 -1.31 14.29 13.05
C PHE A 393 -2.26 14.20 14.25
N ARG A 394 -1.72 14.20 15.48
CA ARG A 394 -2.53 14.25 16.72
C ARG A 394 -3.24 15.59 16.90
N GLU A 395 -2.55 16.71 16.66
CA GLU A 395 -3.09 18.07 16.75
C GLU A 395 -4.24 18.28 15.75
N HIS A 396 -4.13 17.68 14.56
CA HIS A 396 -5.19 17.65 13.55
C HIS A 396 -6.18 16.49 13.74
N LYS A 397 -6.29 15.94 14.97
CA LYS A 397 -7.30 14.92 15.33
C LYS A 397 -7.28 13.69 14.43
N PHE A 398 -6.08 13.21 14.11
CA PHE A 398 -5.87 12.02 13.29
C PHE A 398 -6.53 12.07 11.90
N ASP A 399 -6.57 13.25 11.28
CA ASP A 399 -7.09 13.48 9.94
C ASP A 399 -6.13 12.93 8.88
N LEU A 400 -6.51 11.82 8.24
CA LEU A 400 -5.70 11.18 7.20
C LEU A 400 -5.56 12.06 5.94
N ARG A 401 -6.58 12.83 5.58
CA ARG A 401 -6.50 13.71 4.40
C ARG A 401 -5.53 14.86 4.63
N HIS A 402 -5.56 15.45 5.84
CA HIS A 402 -4.58 16.45 6.23
C HIS A 402 -3.15 15.89 6.10
N LEU A 403 -2.89 14.70 6.64
CA LEU A 403 -1.56 14.06 6.58
C LEU A 403 -1.11 13.81 5.13
N ILE A 404 -1.99 13.24 4.30
CA ILE A 404 -1.69 12.98 2.87
C ILE A 404 -1.39 14.29 2.15
N ARG A 405 -2.20 15.32 2.35
CA ARG A 405 -2.00 16.63 1.76
C ARG A 405 -0.68 17.26 2.19
N LEU A 406 -0.39 17.23 3.49
CA LEU A 406 0.84 17.78 4.08
C LEU A 406 2.09 17.19 3.42
N ILE A 407 2.12 15.87 3.26
CA ILE A 407 3.24 15.17 2.59
C ILE A 407 3.29 15.55 1.11
N ALA A 408 2.19 15.45 0.37
CA ALA A 408 2.14 15.69 -1.08
C ALA A 408 2.47 17.14 -1.47
N THR A 409 2.20 18.13 -0.60
CA THR A 409 2.52 19.54 -0.83
C THR A 409 3.97 19.90 -0.49
N SER A 410 4.74 19.03 0.18
CA SER A 410 6.15 19.29 0.49
C SER A 410 7.01 19.29 -0.78
N SER A 411 8.07 20.09 -0.78
CA SER A 411 9.09 20.01 -1.82
C SER A 411 9.81 18.67 -1.85
N THR A 412 9.96 18.04 -0.69
CA THR A 412 10.56 16.70 -0.54
C THR A 412 9.81 15.66 -1.35
N TYR A 413 8.47 15.61 -1.28
CA TYR A 413 7.64 14.75 -2.13
C TYR A 413 7.77 15.12 -3.62
N GLN A 414 7.89 16.41 -3.90
CA GLN A 414 7.95 16.95 -5.25
C GLN A 414 9.37 16.97 -5.86
N LEU A 415 10.39 16.46 -5.16
CA LEU A 415 11.70 16.24 -5.77
C LEU A 415 11.57 15.29 -6.98
N SER A 416 12.39 15.53 -8.00
CA SER A 416 12.48 14.63 -9.14
C SER A 416 13.03 13.27 -8.72
N SER A 417 12.60 12.24 -9.41
CA SER A 417 13.22 10.92 -9.34
C SER A 417 14.52 10.87 -10.15
N HIS A 418 14.69 11.77 -11.10
CA HIS A 418 15.96 11.96 -11.79
C HIS A 418 16.93 12.74 -10.90
N PHE A 419 18.15 12.23 -10.76
CA PHE A 419 19.20 12.86 -9.97
C PHE A 419 20.35 13.27 -10.91
N ASP A 420 20.69 14.55 -10.89
CA ASP A 420 21.78 15.07 -11.69
C ASP A 420 23.12 14.68 -11.06
N GLY A 421 23.93 13.92 -11.79
CA GLY A 421 25.21 13.41 -11.33
C GLY A 421 25.18 11.94 -10.87
N GLU A 422 26.21 11.55 -10.11
CA GLU A 422 26.33 10.18 -9.61
C GLU A 422 25.46 9.95 -8.37
N TRP A 423 24.50 9.05 -8.46
CA TRP A 423 23.69 8.62 -7.31
C TRP A 423 24.49 7.73 -6.38
N LYS A 424 24.51 8.03 -5.08
CA LYS A 424 25.11 7.19 -4.03
C LYS A 424 24.02 6.60 -3.13
N ALA A 425 24.12 5.31 -2.78
CA ALA A 425 23.17 4.65 -1.90
C ALA A 425 23.02 5.35 -0.52
N ALA A 426 24.08 6.01 -0.06
CA ALA A 426 24.09 6.81 1.16
C ALA A 426 23.12 8.02 1.13
N TYR A 427 22.67 8.44 -0.06
CA TYR A 427 21.70 9.54 -0.19
C TYR A 427 20.26 9.09 0.04
N ALA A 428 20.00 7.78 -0.05
CA ALA A 428 18.66 7.23 0.08
C ALA A 428 17.98 7.55 1.43
N PRO A 429 18.64 7.41 2.59
CA PRO A 429 18.02 7.73 3.88
C PRO A 429 17.65 9.21 4.04
N TYR A 430 18.21 10.09 3.20
CA TYR A 430 17.91 11.53 3.18
C TYR A 430 16.72 11.91 2.30
N PHE A 431 16.09 10.95 1.60
CA PHE A 431 15.08 11.25 0.59
C PHE A 431 15.55 12.27 -0.47
N ALA A 432 16.84 12.18 -0.85
CA ALA A 432 17.49 13.14 -1.73
C ALA A 432 16.97 13.14 -3.17
N ARG A 433 16.09 12.20 -3.51
CA ARG A 433 15.24 12.12 -4.70
C ARG A 433 13.97 11.35 -4.37
N HIS A 434 12.95 11.46 -5.20
CA HIS A 434 11.82 10.56 -5.12
C HIS A 434 12.19 9.17 -5.66
N PHE A 435 11.64 8.08 -5.05
CA PHE A 435 11.93 6.71 -5.50
C PHE A 435 10.85 6.19 -6.44
N ALA A 436 11.29 5.61 -7.56
CA ALA A 436 10.39 4.92 -8.47
C ALA A 436 9.86 3.64 -7.82
N ARG A 437 8.56 3.42 -7.89
CA ARG A 437 7.86 2.24 -7.38
C ARG A 437 7.10 1.56 -8.50
N ARG A 438 7.14 0.22 -8.53
CA ARG A 438 6.28 -0.51 -9.45
C ARG A 438 4.82 -0.35 -9.04
N LEU A 439 3.96 -0.14 -10.01
CA LEU A 439 2.51 -0.11 -9.79
C LEU A 439 2.02 -1.49 -9.34
N PRO A 440 1.02 -1.56 -8.45
CA PRO A 440 0.35 -2.82 -8.13
C PRO A 440 -0.40 -3.37 -9.34
N ALA A 441 -0.66 -4.67 -9.34
CA ALA A 441 -1.30 -5.38 -10.46
C ALA A 441 -2.58 -4.71 -10.95
N GLU A 442 -3.41 -4.25 -10.02
CA GLU A 442 -4.68 -3.59 -10.26
C GLU A 442 -4.48 -2.25 -11.00
N ALA A 443 -3.55 -1.43 -10.52
CA ALA A 443 -3.25 -0.15 -11.16
C ALA A 443 -2.60 -0.33 -12.54
N ILE A 444 -1.82 -1.39 -12.77
CA ILE A 444 -1.28 -1.73 -14.11
C ILE A 444 -2.43 -2.07 -15.06
N ALA A 445 -3.36 -2.93 -14.64
CA ALA A 445 -4.52 -3.32 -15.45
C ALA A 445 -5.41 -2.11 -15.78
N ASP A 446 -5.63 -1.25 -14.79
CA ASP A 446 -6.39 -0.02 -14.94
C ASP A 446 -5.68 0.99 -15.86
N ALA A 447 -4.36 1.15 -15.72
CA ALA A 447 -3.56 2.01 -16.59
C ALA A 447 -3.57 1.55 -18.06
N ILE A 448 -3.46 0.22 -18.32
CA ILE A 448 -3.58 -0.34 -19.67
C ILE A 448 -4.95 -0.03 -20.26
N SER A 449 -6.02 -0.24 -19.49
CA SER A 449 -7.40 0.00 -19.92
C SER A 449 -7.65 1.47 -20.19
N GLN A 450 -7.17 2.36 -19.33
CA GLN A 450 -7.30 3.81 -19.46
C GLN A 450 -6.50 4.35 -20.65
N ALA A 451 -5.25 3.95 -20.80
CA ALA A 451 -4.39 4.42 -21.88
C ALA A 451 -4.94 4.03 -23.26
N THR A 452 -5.45 2.81 -23.39
CA THR A 452 -6.04 2.32 -24.66
C THR A 452 -7.49 2.76 -24.88
N GLY A 453 -8.19 3.19 -23.80
CA GLY A 453 -9.63 3.49 -23.83
C GLY A 453 -10.51 2.24 -23.98
N VAL A 454 -9.95 1.03 -23.77
CA VAL A 454 -10.66 -0.25 -23.86
C VAL A 454 -10.80 -0.85 -22.46
N PHE A 455 -11.92 -0.57 -21.82
CA PHE A 455 -12.17 -0.95 -20.43
C PHE A 455 -12.81 -2.34 -20.33
N PRO A 456 -12.48 -3.10 -19.25
CA PRO A 456 -13.26 -4.28 -18.90
C PRO A 456 -14.63 -3.87 -18.36
N SER A 457 -15.60 -4.76 -18.45
CA SER A 457 -16.91 -4.61 -17.79
C SER A 457 -16.97 -5.59 -16.63
N ILE A 458 -16.59 -5.14 -15.43
CA ILE A 458 -16.53 -5.98 -14.24
C ILE A 458 -17.83 -5.82 -13.46
N THR A 459 -18.56 -6.91 -13.24
CA THR A 459 -19.74 -6.91 -12.38
C THR A 459 -19.29 -7.04 -10.94
N ILE A 460 -19.72 -6.13 -10.08
CA ILE A 460 -19.51 -6.27 -8.63
C ILE A 460 -20.43 -7.39 -8.15
N ASN A 461 -19.85 -8.39 -7.46
CA ASN A 461 -20.59 -9.53 -6.92
C ASN A 461 -21.80 -9.05 -6.11
N ASP A 462 -22.91 -9.76 -6.26
CA ASP A 462 -24.21 -9.50 -5.63
C ASP A 462 -24.88 -8.17 -6.03
N SER A 463 -24.46 -7.60 -7.15
CA SER A 463 -25.08 -6.36 -7.67
C SER A 463 -25.21 -6.39 -9.19
N THR A 464 -26.07 -5.51 -9.71
CA THR A 464 -26.15 -5.22 -11.16
C THR A 464 -25.15 -4.15 -11.58
N VAL A 465 -24.38 -3.61 -10.65
CA VAL A 465 -23.44 -2.52 -10.90
C VAL A 465 -22.21 -3.05 -11.62
N LYS A 466 -21.88 -2.39 -12.73
CA LYS A 466 -20.66 -2.65 -13.49
C LYS A 466 -19.65 -1.54 -13.28
N VAL A 467 -18.39 -1.90 -13.16
CA VAL A 467 -17.27 -0.98 -13.02
C VAL A 467 -16.25 -1.22 -14.11
N ASN A 468 -15.46 -0.19 -14.42
CA ASN A 468 -14.48 -0.19 -15.49
C ASN A 468 -13.04 -0.34 -14.99
N TYR A 469 -12.81 -0.16 -13.69
CA TYR A 469 -11.50 -0.22 -13.08
C TYR A 469 -11.45 -1.30 -12.00
N VAL A 470 -10.33 -2.01 -11.92
CA VAL A 470 -10.13 -3.06 -10.92
C VAL A 470 -10.11 -2.47 -9.51
N LEU A 471 -9.53 -1.28 -9.33
CA LEU A 471 -9.52 -0.59 -8.02
C LEU A 471 -10.93 -0.22 -7.52
N GLN A 472 -11.94 -0.23 -8.37
CA GLN A 472 -13.34 -0.04 -7.98
C GLN A 472 -14.00 -1.31 -7.43
N THR A 473 -13.38 -2.48 -7.65
CA THR A 473 -13.88 -3.75 -7.12
C THR A 473 -13.67 -3.83 -5.61
N ARG A 474 -14.38 -4.72 -4.95
CA ARG A 474 -14.19 -4.95 -3.52
C ARG A 474 -12.91 -5.73 -3.22
N SER A 475 -12.56 -6.64 -4.12
CA SER A 475 -11.28 -7.33 -4.16
C SER A 475 -10.96 -7.68 -5.61
N SER A 476 -9.69 -7.68 -5.97
CA SER A 476 -9.26 -8.13 -7.31
C SER A 476 -9.53 -9.62 -7.56
N GLU A 477 -9.77 -10.41 -6.51
CA GLU A 477 -10.20 -11.80 -6.61
C GLU A 477 -11.62 -11.94 -7.20
N ASP A 478 -12.45 -10.89 -7.08
CA ASP A 478 -13.80 -10.87 -7.65
C ASP A 478 -13.79 -10.74 -9.18
N VAL A 479 -12.64 -10.44 -9.78
CA VAL A 479 -12.44 -10.42 -11.22
C VAL A 479 -12.43 -11.85 -11.75
N ASN A 480 -13.60 -12.41 -11.96
CA ASN A 480 -13.79 -13.75 -12.49
C ASN A 480 -14.92 -13.76 -13.54
N GLY A 481 -14.99 -14.83 -14.33
CA GLY A 481 -15.93 -14.98 -15.42
C GLY A 481 -15.22 -15.11 -16.76
N LYS A 482 -15.85 -15.78 -17.72
CA LYS A 482 -15.26 -16.20 -18.99
C LYS A 482 -14.63 -15.04 -19.77
N ASP A 483 -15.22 -13.86 -19.72
CA ASP A 483 -14.75 -12.68 -20.45
C ASP A 483 -13.65 -11.93 -19.69
N LEU A 484 -13.41 -12.26 -18.42
CA LEU A 484 -12.42 -11.63 -17.53
C LEU A 484 -11.19 -12.50 -17.24
N ASP A 485 -11.13 -13.72 -17.77
CA ASP A 485 -10.01 -14.66 -17.53
C ASP A 485 -8.66 -14.06 -17.91
N THR A 486 -8.59 -13.30 -19.00
CA THR A 486 -7.34 -12.67 -19.45
C THR A 486 -6.88 -11.56 -18.51
N LEU A 487 -7.82 -10.81 -17.93
CA LEU A 487 -7.53 -9.81 -16.89
C LEU A 487 -7.05 -10.50 -15.61
N ARG A 488 -7.72 -11.55 -15.17
CA ARG A 488 -7.31 -12.32 -13.98
C ARG A 488 -5.90 -12.88 -14.11
N LEU A 489 -5.55 -13.45 -15.26
CA LEU A 489 -4.20 -13.95 -15.52
C LEU A 489 -3.14 -12.83 -15.46
N LEU A 490 -3.46 -11.63 -15.96
CA LEU A 490 -2.58 -10.47 -15.82
C LEU A 490 -2.38 -10.12 -14.33
N LEU A 491 -3.47 -9.97 -13.58
CA LEU A 491 -3.42 -9.62 -12.15
C LEU A 491 -2.57 -10.63 -11.35
N MET A 492 -2.78 -11.93 -11.55
CA MET A 492 -2.01 -12.98 -10.89
C MET A 492 -0.52 -12.90 -11.23
N SER A 493 -0.16 -12.65 -12.51
CA SER A 493 1.24 -12.57 -12.94
C SER A 493 1.98 -11.36 -12.36
N PHE A 494 1.25 -10.30 -12.00
CA PHE A 494 1.79 -9.08 -11.41
C PHE A 494 1.73 -9.04 -9.88
N GLY A 495 1.45 -10.17 -9.24
CA GLY A 495 1.51 -10.30 -7.79
C GLY A 495 0.26 -9.77 -7.09
N GLN A 496 -0.92 -10.00 -7.69
CA GLN A 496 -2.18 -9.88 -6.99
C GLN A 496 -2.12 -10.68 -5.68
N THR A 497 -2.56 -10.09 -4.59
CA THR A 497 -2.70 -10.78 -3.30
C THR A 497 -4.14 -11.24 -3.07
N ASP A 498 -4.31 -12.40 -2.41
CA ASP A 498 -5.58 -12.85 -1.84
C ASP A 498 -5.82 -12.28 -0.42
N ARG A 499 -4.86 -11.47 0.07
CA ARG A 499 -4.86 -10.86 1.40
C ARG A 499 -4.84 -11.83 2.59
N ASP A 500 -4.81 -13.11 2.33
CA ASP A 500 -4.70 -14.15 3.37
C ASP A 500 -3.38 -14.94 3.26
N LYS A 501 -3.21 -15.68 2.18
CA LYS A 501 -2.08 -16.63 2.01
C LYS A 501 -0.92 -16.03 1.24
N THR A 502 -1.20 -15.13 0.32
CA THR A 502 -0.21 -14.48 -0.55
C THR A 502 0.02 -13.03 -0.13
N GLU A 503 1.24 -12.72 0.23
CA GLU A 503 1.65 -11.32 0.38
C GLU A 503 1.89 -10.69 -0.99
N ARG A 504 1.69 -9.38 -1.08
CA ARG A 504 1.95 -8.63 -2.31
C ARG A 504 3.45 -8.60 -2.61
N ASP A 505 3.84 -9.18 -3.75
CA ASP A 505 5.22 -9.10 -4.25
C ASP A 505 5.34 -8.02 -5.34
N ASN A 506 6.04 -6.96 -5.01
CA ASN A 506 6.34 -5.86 -5.93
C ASN A 506 7.69 -6.03 -6.65
N SER A 507 8.35 -7.18 -6.56
CA SER A 507 9.57 -7.47 -7.32
C SER A 507 9.26 -7.69 -8.80
N GLY A 508 10.21 -7.32 -9.67
CA GLY A 508 10.12 -7.61 -11.10
C GLY A 508 10.44 -9.09 -11.38
N SER A 509 9.77 -9.68 -12.37
CA SER A 509 10.05 -11.03 -12.81
C SER A 509 10.01 -11.18 -14.34
N THR A 510 10.69 -12.20 -14.85
CA THR A 510 10.63 -12.56 -16.29
C THR A 510 9.22 -12.97 -16.72
N VAL A 511 8.43 -13.54 -15.81
CA VAL A 511 7.03 -13.90 -16.06
C VAL A 511 6.19 -12.64 -16.34
N GLN A 512 6.39 -11.57 -15.59
CA GLN A 512 5.71 -10.31 -15.79
C GLN A 512 6.05 -9.68 -17.15
N ALA A 513 7.33 -9.65 -17.51
CA ALA A 513 7.77 -9.18 -18.82
C ALA A 513 7.15 -10.02 -19.95
N ALA A 514 7.18 -11.35 -19.83
CA ALA A 514 6.56 -12.24 -20.80
C ALA A 514 5.04 -12.06 -20.89
N THR A 515 4.38 -11.76 -19.77
CA THR A 515 2.94 -11.49 -19.74
C THR A 515 2.59 -10.19 -20.47
N LEU A 516 3.33 -9.10 -20.27
CA LEU A 516 3.11 -7.86 -21.03
C LEU A 516 3.27 -8.05 -22.52
N LEU A 517 4.34 -8.75 -22.92
CA LEU A 517 4.62 -9.01 -24.36
C LEU A 517 3.55 -9.90 -25.02
N ASN A 518 2.96 -10.85 -24.30
CA ASN A 518 2.21 -11.95 -24.89
C ASN A 518 0.76 -12.09 -24.42
N SER A 519 0.34 -11.48 -23.30
CA SER A 519 -1.00 -11.71 -22.78
C SER A 519 -2.08 -11.26 -23.76
N LYS A 520 -3.15 -12.02 -23.80
CA LYS A 520 -4.33 -11.67 -24.59
C LYS A 520 -4.96 -10.37 -24.10
N PHE A 521 -4.91 -10.07 -22.81
CA PHE A 521 -5.41 -8.83 -22.25
C PHE A 521 -4.77 -7.60 -22.89
N VAL A 522 -3.44 -7.59 -23.05
CA VAL A 522 -2.69 -6.52 -23.70
C VAL A 522 -2.96 -6.53 -25.21
N LYS A 523 -2.80 -7.70 -25.84
CA LYS A 523 -2.95 -7.83 -27.31
C LYS A 523 -4.31 -7.36 -27.82
N ASP A 524 -5.39 -7.66 -27.10
CA ASP A 524 -6.73 -7.23 -27.50
C ASP A 524 -6.88 -5.71 -27.35
N ARG A 525 -6.26 -5.10 -26.31
CA ARG A 525 -6.42 -3.65 -26.03
C ARG A 525 -5.60 -2.75 -26.93
N VAL A 526 -4.50 -3.23 -27.47
CA VAL A 526 -3.70 -2.48 -28.45
C VAL A 526 -4.23 -2.57 -29.86
N LYS A 527 -5.28 -3.37 -30.11
CA LYS A 527 -5.97 -3.42 -31.39
C LYS A 527 -6.92 -2.23 -31.56
N ILE A 528 -7.07 -1.78 -32.79
CA ILE A 528 -8.06 -0.75 -33.13
C ILE A 528 -9.45 -1.32 -32.93
N GLN A 529 -10.16 -0.79 -31.94
CA GLN A 529 -11.54 -1.16 -31.60
C GLN A 529 -12.44 0.06 -31.70
N GLU A 530 -13.69 -0.13 -32.06
CA GLU A 530 -14.66 0.94 -32.37
C GLU A 530 -14.73 2.02 -31.26
N THR A 531 -14.69 1.62 -30.02
CA THR A 531 -14.81 2.53 -28.85
C THR A 531 -13.46 2.96 -28.23
N GLY A 532 -12.35 2.35 -28.69
CA GLY A 532 -11.02 2.59 -28.14
C GLY A 532 -10.40 3.94 -28.53
N ARG A 533 -9.35 4.34 -27.80
CA ARG A 533 -8.60 5.58 -28.07
C ARG A 533 -8.00 5.58 -29.48
N LEU A 534 -7.46 4.45 -29.93
CA LEU A 534 -6.82 4.33 -31.23
C LEU A 534 -7.81 4.63 -32.38
N SER A 535 -9.02 4.10 -32.28
CA SER A 535 -10.08 4.37 -33.27
C SER A 535 -10.50 5.84 -33.26
N LYS A 536 -10.61 6.46 -32.07
CA LYS A 536 -10.98 7.88 -31.97
C LYS A 536 -9.92 8.79 -32.59
N LEU A 537 -8.63 8.46 -32.45
CA LEU A 537 -7.54 9.21 -33.06
C LEU A 537 -7.54 9.11 -34.58
N LEU A 538 -7.80 7.91 -35.12
CA LEU A 538 -7.85 7.68 -36.57
C LEU A 538 -9.08 8.29 -37.24
N ASN A 539 -10.21 8.33 -36.55
CA ASN A 539 -11.49 8.83 -37.07
C ASN A 539 -11.78 10.26 -36.60
N HIS A 540 -10.77 10.99 -36.15
CA HIS A 540 -10.92 12.38 -35.73
C HIS A 540 -11.26 13.26 -36.95
N ASP A 541 -12.22 14.18 -36.79
CA ASP A 541 -12.62 15.12 -37.83
C ASP A 541 -12.38 16.57 -37.36
N PRO A 542 -11.50 17.32 -38.03
CA PRO A 542 -10.63 16.93 -39.16
C PRO A 542 -9.55 15.90 -38.75
N PRO A 543 -8.99 15.12 -39.72
CA PRO A 543 -7.94 14.14 -39.43
C PRO A 543 -6.72 14.76 -38.75
N LEU A 544 -6.24 14.11 -37.70
CA LEU A 544 -5.07 14.57 -36.94
C LEU A 544 -3.76 14.27 -37.72
N PRO A 545 -2.80 15.19 -37.71
CA PRO A 545 -1.42 14.90 -38.14
C PRO A 545 -0.79 13.78 -37.28
N ASN A 546 0.08 12.95 -37.88
CA ASN A 546 0.78 11.87 -37.16
C ASN A 546 1.53 12.39 -35.94
N GLN A 547 2.05 13.61 -35.97
CA GLN A 547 2.74 14.23 -34.83
C GLN A 547 1.78 14.40 -33.63
N GLU A 548 0.57 14.86 -33.85
CA GLU A 548 -0.43 15.05 -32.79
C GLU A 548 -0.95 13.71 -32.28
N ILE A 549 -1.11 12.70 -33.16
CA ILE A 549 -1.45 11.33 -32.74
C ILE A 549 -0.38 10.76 -31.81
N VAL A 550 0.90 10.90 -32.18
CA VAL A 550 2.03 10.44 -31.36
C VAL A 550 2.05 11.15 -30.01
N GLU A 551 1.87 12.46 -29.99
CA GLU A 551 1.83 13.25 -28.76
C GLU A 551 0.69 12.79 -27.83
N GLU A 552 -0.51 12.60 -28.38
CA GLU A 552 -1.67 12.09 -27.63
C GLU A 552 -1.40 10.71 -27.04
N MET A 553 -0.76 9.81 -27.80
CA MET A 553 -0.40 8.47 -27.33
C MET A 553 0.60 8.53 -26.17
N PHE A 554 1.64 9.34 -26.28
CA PHE A 554 2.62 9.49 -25.18
C PHE A 554 1.98 10.09 -23.92
N MET A 555 1.12 11.09 -24.07
CA MET A 555 0.39 11.66 -22.94
C MET A 555 -0.53 10.63 -22.28
N ALA A 556 -1.26 9.85 -23.05
CA ALA A 556 -2.21 8.86 -22.53
C ALA A 556 -1.51 7.70 -21.80
N PHE A 557 -0.34 7.26 -22.29
CA PHE A 557 0.36 6.10 -21.75
C PHE A 557 1.40 6.48 -20.69
N LEU A 558 2.17 7.55 -20.93
CA LEU A 558 3.32 7.92 -20.09
C LEU A 558 3.12 9.23 -19.32
N ALA A 559 1.99 9.91 -19.52
CA ALA A 559 1.65 11.21 -18.92
C ALA A 559 2.65 12.33 -19.27
N ARG A 560 3.34 12.23 -20.40
CA ARG A 560 4.29 13.23 -20.90
C ARG A 560 4.31 13.30 -22.42
N PRO A 561 4.76 14.39 -23.03
CA PRO A 561 5.04 14.41 -24.46
C PRO A 561 6.24 13.49 -24.79
N PRO A 562 6.35 13.05 -26.08
CA PRO A 562 7.50 12.27 -26.52
C PRO A 562 8.78 13.11 -26.51
N LEU A 563 9.91 12.48 -26.22
CA LEU A 563 11.22 13.09 -26.47
C LEU A 563 11.46 13.16 -27.99
N ALA A 564 12.30 14.10 -28.45
CA ALA A 564 12.55 14.29 -29.89
C ALA A 564 12.92 12.99 -30.65
N PRO A 565 13.81 12.10 -30.12
CA PRO A 565 14.07 10.81 -30.76
C PRO A 565 12.89 9.87 -30.77
N GLU A 566 12.08 9.86 -29.68
CA GLU A 566 10.86 9.03 -29.59
C GLU A 566 9.82 9.49 -30.61
N ALA A 567 9.59 10.80 -30.71
CA ALA A 567 8.68 11.40 -31.69
C ALA A 567 9.06 11.06 -33.13
N ALA A 568 10.34 11.19 -33.48
CA ALA A 568 10.83 10.90 -34.82
C ALA A 568 10.54 9.45 -35.25
N VAL A 569 10.90 8.49 -34.39
CA VAL A 569 10.68 7.05 -34.66
C VAL A 569 9.18 6.73 -34.72
N ALA A 570 8.39 7.25 -33.79
CA ALA A 570 6.95 6.99 -33.73
C ALA A 570 6.22 7.55 -34.96
N VAL A 571 6.51 8.81 -35.37
CA VAL A 571 5.92 9.43 -36.56
C VAL A 571 6.31 8.66 -37.82
N GLN A 572 7.57 8.26 -37.98
CA GLN A 572 8.03 7.44 -39.10
C GLN A 572 7.26 6.09 -39.12
N THR A 573 7.10 5.43 -37.98
CA THR A 573 6.35 4.17 -37.88
C THR A 573 4.89 4.32 -38.33
N LEU A 574 4.24 5.41 -37.95
CA LEU A 574 2.87 5.70 -38.38
C LEU A 574 2.79 5.98 -39.89
N GLN A 575 3.77 6.70 -40.47
CA GLN A 575 3.83 6.96 -41.91
C GLN A 575 4.01 5.69 -42.73
N GLU A 576 4.89 4.80 -42.29
CA GLU A 576 5.21 3.57 -43.03
C GLU A 576 4.17 2.46 -42.86
N ARG A 577 3.58 2.34 -41.66
CA ARG A 577 2.75 1.18 -41.29
C ARG A 577 1.28 1.55 -41.00
N HIS A 578 0.93 2.82 -41.07
CA HIS A 578 -0.45 3.31 -40.87
C HIS A 578 -1.14 2.75 -39.62
N ASN A 579 -2.28 2.13 -39.75
CA ASN A 579 -3.05 1.55 -38.63
C ASN A 579 -2.26 0.53 -37.85
N GLN A 580 -1.48 -0.32 -38.51
CA GLN A 580 -0.61 -1.28 -37.82
C GLN A 580 0.49 -0.56 -37.00
N GLY A 581 1.01 0.56 -37.51
CA GLY A 581 1.99 1.39 -36.81
C GLY A 581 1.43 1.97 -35.50
N LEU A 582 0.15 2.36 -35.48
CA LEU A 582 -0.51 2.85 -34.26
C LEU A 582 -0.70 1.74 -33.22
N GLU A 583 -1.09 0.52 -33.65
CA GLU A 583 -1.17 -0.66 -32.77
C GLU A 583 0.21 -1.03 -32.19
N ASP A 584 1.25 -0.99 -33.03
CA ASP A 584 2.62 -1.27 -32.61
C ASP A 584 3.15 -0.21 -31.63
N LEU A 585 2.80 1.06 -31.84
CA LEU A 585 3.15 2.15 -30.92
C LEU A 585 2.47 1.92 -29.56
N ALA A 586 1.17 1.62 -29.53
CA ALA A 586 0.44 1.32 -28.30
C ALA A 586 1.07 0.15 -27.54
N TRP A 587 1.39 -0.93 -28.25
CA TRP A 587 2.06 -2.10 -27.65
C TRP A 587 3.44 -1.74 -27.11
N SER A 588 4.23 -0.96 -27.86
CA SER A 588 5.56 -0.53 -27.43
C SER A 588 5.52 0.33 -26.18
N LEU A 589 4.55 1.25 -26.08
CA LEU A 589 4.38 2.13 -24.91
C LEU A 589 4.00 1.35 -23.66
N ILE A 590 3.10 0.36 -23.74
CA ILE A 590 2.76 -0.53 -22.60
C ILE A 590 4.00 -1.32 -22.14
N ASN A 591 4.84 -1.76 -23.08
CA ASN A 591 6.04 -2.54 -22.78
C ASN A 591 7.26 -1.70 -22.37
N LYS A 592 7.14 -0.36 -22.39
CA LYS A 592 8.16 0.50 -21.79
C LYS A 592 8.20 0.29 -20.27
N THR A 593 9.39 0.14 -19.72
CA THR A 593 9.58 0.02 -18.26
C THR A 593 8.94 1.20 -17.53
N GLU A 594 9.06 2.41 -18.05
CA GLU A 594 8.45 3.63 -17.55
C GLU A 594 6.93 3.51 -17.32
N PHE A 595 6.21 2.76 -18.16
CA PHE A 595 4.77 2.58 -18.02
C PHE A 595 4.36 1.91 -16.70
N LEU A 596 5.19 0.97 -16.22
CA LEU A 596 4.91 0.12 -15.05
C LEU A 596 5.23 0.78 -13.71
N TYR A 597 5.82 1.97 -13.73
CA TYR A 597 6.33 2.60 -12.52
C TYR A 597 5.69 3.96 -12.25
N ASN A 598 5.52 4.25 -10.96
CA ASN A 598 5.32 5.58 -10.45
C ASN A 598 6.67 6.15 -10.01
N TYR A 599 7.03 7.34 -10.47
CA TYR A 599 8.33 7.96 -10.23
C TYR A 599 8.23 9.48 -10.03
#